data_09c0a0a1561962290e75397b335d7041
#
_entry.id   09c0a0a1561962290e75397b335d7041
#
_cell.length_a   1.000
_cell.length_b   1.000
_cell.length_c   1.000
_cell.angle_alpha   90.00
_cell.angle_beta   90.00
_cell.angle_gamma   90.00
#
_symmetry.space_group_name_H-M   'P 1'
#
loop_
_entity.id
_entity.type
_entity.pdbx_description
1 polymer ?
#
loop_
_entity_poly.entity_id
_entity_poly.type
_entity_poly.pdbx_seq_one_letter_code
_entity_poly.pdbx_strand_id
1 'polypeptide(L)'
;MNEIIKAMKERRSIRKFKPDMPSKEDLNQIIEAGLYAANGMGQQAVITIAVTKKELRDKITKINAKIGGWDENFDPFYGAPAILIVLADKDRPTHVYDGSLVLGNMMLAAHSLNLGSIWIHRAKEEFELPEYQELLKELGITGEW
;
A
#
# COMPACT_ATOMS: atom_id res chain seq x y z
N MET A 1 -20.87 16.48 14.20
CA MET A 1 -20.17 15.32 13.64
C MET A 1 -18.74 15.37 14.13
N ASN A 2 -18.25 14.25 14.67
CA ASN A 2 -16.87 14.24 15.14
C ASN A 2 -15.88 14.20 13.96
N GLU A 3 -14.63 14.54 14.24
CA GLU A 3 -13.59 14.65 13.21
C GLU A 3 -13.31 13.33 12.48
N ILE A 4 -13.45 12.19 13.17
CA ILE A 4 -13.21 10.88 12.55
C ILE A 4 -14.27 10.58 11.49
N ILE A 5 -15.55 10.75 11.83
CA ILE A 5 -16.66 10.54 10.89
C ILE A 5 -16.57 11.51 9.72
N LYS A 6 -16.19 12.76 10.00
CA LYS A 6 -15.97 13.78 8.98
C LYS A 6 -14.89 13.33 7.98
N ALA A 7 -13.73 12.90 8.48
CA ALA A 7 -12.63 12.41 7.66
C ALA A 7 -13.04 11.20 6.80
N MET A 8 -13.79 10.26 7.37
CA MET A 8 -14.32 9.11 6.62
C MET A 8 -15.19 9.54 5.44
N LYS A 9 -15.99 10.60 5.62
CA LYS A 9 -16.90 11.10 4.59
C LYS A 9 -16.21 11.98 3.55
N GLU A 10 -15.15 12.65 3.92
CA GLU A 10 -14.43 13.60 3.05
C GLU A 10 -13.31 12.97 2.24
N ARG A 11 -12.70 11.87 2.73
CA ARG A 11 -11.62 11.20 2.01
C ARG A 11 -12.07 10.77 0.61
N ARG A 12 -11.22 11.01 -0.37
CA ARG A 12 -11.43 10.59 -1.78
C ARG A 12 -10.17 9.96 -2.34
N SER A 13 -10.33 9.10 -3.32
CA SER A 13 -9.22 8.60 -4.13
C SER A 13 -8.64 9.73 -4.96
N ILE A 14 -7.33 9.92 -4.85
CA ILE A 14 -6.59 11.00 -5.52
C ILE A 14 -5.82 10.41 -6.70
N ARG A 15 -5.90 11.05 -7.86
CA ARG A 15 -5.26 10.61 -9.11
C ARG A 15 -4.29 11.63 -9.68
N LYS A 16 -3.79 12.51 -8.85
CA LYS A 16 -2.73 13.47 -9.19
C LYS A 16 -1.99 13.84 -7.92
N PHE A 17 -0.73 13.51 -7.86
CA PHE A 17 0.11 13.71 -6.68
C PHE A 17 1.22 14.72 -6.96
N LYS A 18 1.59 15.47 -5.93
CA LYS A 18 2.77 16.32 -5.95
C LYS A 18 4.04 15.45 -5.89
N PRO A 19 5.17 15.93 -6.43
CA PRO A 19 6.44 15.19 -6.38
C PRO A 19 7.07 15.15 -4.98
N ASP A 20 6.55 15.93 -4.03
CA ASP A 20 7.08 16.05 -2.69
C ASP A 20 6.93 14.73 -1.93
N MET A 21 8.05 14.18 -1.46
CA MET A 21 8.04 12.95 -0.67
C MET A 21 7.43 13.22 0.71
N PRO A 22 6.43 12.44 1.15
CA PRO A 22 5.95 12.52 2.52
C PRO A 22 7.08 12.28 3.52
N SER A 23 7.01 12.90 4.68
CA SER A 23 8.02 12.71 5.71
C SER A 23 8.02 11.26 6.21
N LYS A 24 9.17 10.80 6.69
CA LYS A 24 9.28 9.48 7.30
C LYS A 24 8.35 9.35 8.50
N GLU A 25 8.19 10.43 9.26
CA GLU A 25 7.27 10.47 10.41
C GLU A 25 5.83 10.24 9.98
N ASP A 26 5.36 10.94 8.94
CA ASP A 26 4.00 10.77 8.42
C ASP A 26 3.79 9.36 7.87
N LEU A 27 4.73 8.83 7.11
CA LEU A 27 4.65 7.45 6.61
C LEU A 27 4.59 6.43 7.74
N ASN A 28 5.38 6.61 8.80
CA ASN A 28 5.35 5.73 9.95
C ASN A 28 4.01 5.79 10.69
N GLN A 29 3.41 6.97 10.85
CA GLN A 29 2.09 7.12 11.46
C GLN A 29 1.01 6.41 10.62
N ILE A 30 1.08 6.53 9.30
CA ILE A 30 0.15 5.86 8.39
C ILE A 30 0.26 4.33 8.54
N ILE A 31 1.49 3.81 8.49
CA ILE A 31 1.74 2.37 8.63
C ILE A 31 1.30 1.87 10.00
N GLU A 32 1.60 2.60 11.05
CA GLU A 32 1.17 2.25 12.41
C GLU A 32 -0.36 2.18 12.50
N ALA A 33 -1.08 3.16 11.94
CA ALA A 33 -2.54 3.12 11.89
C ALA A 33 -3.07 1.85 11.19
N GLY A 34 -2.38 1.39 10.17
CA GLY A 34 -2.69 0.11 9.51
C GLY A 34 -2.55 -1.08 10.44
N LEU A 35 -1.55 -1.09 11.30
CA LEU A 35 -1.31 -2.18 12.25
C LEU A 35 -2.43 -2.33 13.29
N TYR A 36 -3.21 -1.28 13.50
CA TYR A 36 -4.35 -1.29 14.44
C TYR A 36 -5.68 -1.68 13.78
N ALA A 37 -5.67 -2.02 12.50
CA ALA A 37 -6.87 -2.51 11.83
C ALA A 37 -7.31 -3.85 12.43
N ALA A 38 -8.62 -4.09 12.44
CA ALA A 38 -9.15 -5.39 12.85
C ALA A 38 -8.66 -6.49 11.88
N ASN A 39 -8.39 -7.66 12.42
CA ASN A 39 -7.96 -8.81 11.62
C ASN A 39 -8.47 -10.12 12.21
N GLY A 40 -8.47 -11.19 11.40
CA GLY A 40 -8.98 -12.49 11.80
C GLY A 40 -8.24 -13.05 13.01
N MET A 41 -8.98 -13.29 14.10
CA MET A 41 -8.45 -13.88 15.35
C MET A 41 -7.28 -13.11 15.98
N GLY A 42 -7.08 -11.85 15.64
CA GLY A 42 -5.98 -11.03 16.17
C GLY A 42 -4.59 -11.54 15.80
N GLN A 43 -4.45 -12.26 14.69
CA GLN A 43 -3.19 -12.88 14.28
C GLN A 43 -2.15 -11.89 13.73
N GLN A 44 -2.56 -10.65 13.39
CA GLN A 44 -1.65 -9.62 12.89
C GLN A 44 -0.84 -10.07 11.65
N ALA A 45 -1.46 -10.86 10.79
CA ALA A 45 -0.81 -11.51 9.64
C ALA A 45 -0.80 -10.64 8.38
N VAL A 46 -0.59 -9.35 8.55
CA VAL A 46 -0.48 -8.37 7.46
C VAL A 46 0.80 -7.55 7.65
N ILE A 47 1.54 -7.37 6.58
CA ILE A 47 2.74 -6.53 6.57
C ILE A 47 2.58 -5.40 5.56
N THR A 48 3.30 -4.31 5.78
CA THR A 48 3.36 -3.19 4.84
C THR A 48 4.80 -2.90 4.48
N ILE A 49 5.09 -2.83 3.18
CA ILE A 49 6.39 -2.45 2.65
C ILE A 49 6.29 -1.02 2.15
N ALA A 50 7.12 -0.12 2.68
CA ALA A 50 7.20 1.25 2.21
C ALA A 50 8.25 1.38 1.12
N VAL A 51 7.85 1.82 -0.06
CA VAL A 51 8.74 2.06 -1.20
C VAL A 51 8.89 3.56 -1.37
N THR A 52 10.08 4.07 -1.05
CA THR A 52 10.41 5.50 -1.14
C THR A 52 11.60 5.77 -2.06
N LYS A 53 12.35 4.73 -2.44
CA LYS A 53 13.45 4.86 -3.41
C LYS A 53 12.87 4.97 -4.82
N LYS A 54 13.24 6.04 -5.51
CA LYS A 54 12.74 6.33 -6.86
C LYS A 54 12.99 5.18 -7.83
N GLU A 55 14.16 4.58 -7.82
CA GLU A 55 14.51 3.48 -8.72
C GLU A 55 13.58 2.28 -8.57
N LEU A 56 13.30 1.87 -7.34
CA LEU A 56 12.40 0.76 -7.05
C LEU A 56 10.95 1.14 -7.40
N ARG A 57 10.54 2.35 -7.04
CA ARG A 57 9.22 2.88 -7.36
C ARG A 57 8.98 2.84 -8.88
N ASP A 58 9.94 3.34 -9.67
CA ASP A 58 9.81 3.39 -11.12
C ASP A 58 9.81 1.99 -11.75
N LYS A 59 10.58 1.05 -11.20
CA LYS A 59 10.56 -0.36 -11.62
C LYS A 59 9.18 -0.99 -11.38
N ILE A 60 8.62 -0.80 -10.20
CA ILE A 60 7.29 -1.31 -9.83
C ILE A 60 6.22 -0.70 -10.75
N THR A 61 6.33 0.59 -11.05
CA THR A 61 5.43 1.30 -11.97
C THR A 61 5.36 0.62 -13.32
N LYS A 62 6.51 0.33 -13.92
CA LYS A 62 6.58 -0.32 -15.24
C LYS A 62 5.96 -1.71 -15.23
N ILE A 63 6.25 -2.48 -14.20
CA ILE A 63 5.70 -3.84 -14.07
C ILE A 63 4.19 -3.79 -13.83
N ASN A 64 3.71 -2.90 -12.98
CA ASN A 64 2.28 -2.72 -12.75
C ASN A 64 1.53 -2.30 -14.02
N ALA A 65 2.08 -1.37 -14.79
CA ALA A 65 1.51 -0.94 -16.06
C ALA A 65 1.46 -2.12 -17.07
N LYS A 66 2.52 -2.92 -17.15
CA LYS A 66 2.57 -4.09 -18.01
C LYS A 66 1.51 -5.13 -17.64
N ILE A 67 1.36 -5.43 -16.36
CA ILE A 67 0.35 -6.37 -15.87
C ILE A 67 -1.07 -5.84 -16.19
N GLY A 68 -1.28 -4.54 -16.04
CA GLY A 68 -2.54 -3.89 -16.35
C GLY A 68 -2.86 -3.74 -17.84
N GLY A 69 -1.90 -4.05 -18.72
CA GLY A 69 -2.08 -3.96 -20.17
C GLY A 69 -2.04 -2.53 -20.70
N TRP A 70 -1.42 -1.61 -19.96
CA TRP A 70 -1.28 -0.20 -20.38
C TRP A 70 0.05 0.06 -21.09
N ASP A 71 0.12 1.24 -21.73
CA ASP A 71 1.36 1.74 -22.33
C ASP A 71 2.46 1.86 -21.25
N GLU A 72 3.72 1.59 -21.64
CA GLU A 72 4.87 1.64 -20.74
C GLU A 72 5.11 3.02 -20.13
N ASN A 73 4.61 4.08 -20.77
CA ASN A 73 4.72 5.44 -20.28
C ASN A 73 3.58 5.85 -19.32
N PHE A 74 2.58 5.00 -19.17
CA PHE A 74 1.49 5.25 -18.22
C PHE A 74 1.97 4.96 -16.80
N ASP A 75 1.73 5.90 -15.88
CA ASP A 75 2.03 5.71 -14.46
C ASP A 75 0.75 5.35 -13.70
N PRO A 76 0.55 4.06 -13.35
CA PRO A 76 -0.62 3.63 -12.58
C PRO A 76 -0.65 4.17 -11.16
N PHE A 77 0.44 4.78 -10.69
CA PHE A 77 0.52 5.42 -9.37
C PHE A 77 0.32 6.93 -9.43
N TYR A 78 -0.03 7.47 -10.59
CA TYR A 78 -0.41 8.88 -10.79
C TYR A 78 0.61 9.90 -10.27
N GLY A 79 1.89 9.58 -10.36
CA GLY A 79 2.96 10.47 -9.92
C GLY A 79 3.27 10.43 -8.43
N ALA A 80 2.63 9.55 -7.66
CA ALA A 80 2.91 9.45 -6.23
C ALA A 80 4.37 9.04 -5.99
N PRO A 81 5.13 9.78 -5.16
CA PRO A 81 6.53 9.47 -4.90
C PRO A 81 6.74 8.30 -3.95
N ALA A 82 5.74 7.97 -3.14
CA ALA A 82 5.78 6.86 -2.19
C ALA A 82 4.67 5.85 -2.48
N ILE A 83 4.99 4.57 -2.33
CA ILE A 83 4.04 3.47 -2.47
C ILE A 83 4.11 2.63 -1.20
N LEU A 84 2.94 2.32 -0.64
CA LEU A 84 2.81 1.40 0.48
C LEU A 84 2.19 0.10 -0.03
N ILE A 85 2.94 -0.99 0.03
CA ILE A 85 2.49 -2.31 -0.45
C ILE A 85 2.02 -3.11 0.74
N VAL A 86 0.78 -3.55 0.71
CA VAL A 86 0.17 -4.36 1.77
C VAL A 86 0.13 -5.81 1.31
N LEU A 87 0.73 -6.69 2.10
CA LEU A 87 0.72 -8.12 1.88
C LEU A 87 0.11 -8.82 3.08
N ALA A 88 -0.73 -9.81 2.84
CA ALA A 88 -1.34 -10.63 3.87
C ALA A 88 -0.94 -12.08 3.70
N ASP A 89 -0.72 -12.78 4.82
CA ASP A 89 -0.34 -14.19 4.84
C ASP A 89 -1.45 -15.05 4.23
N LYS A 90 -1.14 -15.73 3.13
CA LYS A 90 -2.08 -16.58 2.39
C LYS A 90 -2.62 -17.75 3.23
N ASP A 91 -1.90 -18.18 4.25
CA ASP A 91 -2.33 -19.27 5.14
C ASP A 91 -3.49 -18.86 6.05
N ARG A 92 -3.78 -17.56 6.14
CA ARG A 92 -4.93 -17.07 6.90
C ARG A 92 -6.19 -17.03 6.03
N PRO A 93 -7.29 -17.67 6.46
CA PRO A 93 -8.52 -17.67 5.64
C PRO A 93 -9.11 -16.26 5.44
N THR A 94 -8.80 -15.31 6.32
CA THR A 94 -9.29 -13.94 6.26
C THR A 94 -8.29 -12.97 5.58
N HIS A 95 -7.25 -13.47 4.93
CA HIS A 95 -6.13 -12.66 4.45
C HIS A 95 -6.54 -11.47 3.55
N VAL A 96 -7.44 -11.67 2.61
CA VAL A 96 -7.92 -10.60 1.72
C VAL A 96 -8.63 -9.50 2.51
N TYR A 97 -9.47 -9.89 3.45
CA TYR A 97 -10.21 -8.95 4.30
C TYR A 97 -9.26 -8.20 5.24
N ASP A 98 -8.32 -8.92 5.85
CA ASP A 98 -7.34 -8.34 6.77
C ASP A 98 -6.49 -7.27 6.06
N GLY A 99 -5.98 -7.57 4.87
CA GLY A 99 -5.22 -6.61 4.06
C GLY A 99 -6.07 -5.41 3.64
N SER A 100 -7.33 -5.63 3.29
CA SER A 100 -8.27 -4.56 2.90
C SER A 100 -8.53 -3.59 4.05
N LEU A 101 -8.70 -4.10 5.28
CA LEU A 101 -8.90 -3.26 6.46
C LEU A 101 -7.65 -2.44 6.79
N VAL A 102 -6.47 -3.01 6.64
CA VAL A 102 -5.20 -2.28 6.80
C VAL A 102 -5.13 -1.11 5.82
N LEU A 103 -5.43 -1.36 4.54
CA LEU A 103 -5.47 -0.30 3.51
C LEU A 103 -6.46 0.79 3.87
N GLY A 104 -7.66 0.42 4.33
CA GLY A 104 -8.69 1.38 4.75
C GLY A 104 -8.21 2.29 5.86
N ASN A 105 -7.59 1.73 6.91
CA ASN A 105 -7.02 2.52 8.00
C ASN A 105 -5.91 3.44 7.52
N MET A 106 -5.02 2.94 6.66
CA MET A 106 -3.91 3.76 6.16
C MET A 106 -4.39 4.91 5.28
N MET A 107 -5.39 4.69 4.43
CA MET A 107 -5.94 5.76 3.60
C MET A 107 -6.61 6.85 4.45
N LEU A 108 -7.31 6.46 5.50
CA LEU A 108 -7.92 7.42 6.42
C LEU A 108 -6.86 8.21 7.20
N ALA A 109 -5.83 7.52 7.69
CA ALA A 109 -4.70 8.16 8.37
C ALA A 109 -3.99 9.16 7.45
N ALA A 110 -3.72 8.79 6.20
CA ALA A 110 -3.13 9.70 5.22
C ALA A 110 -3.98 10.96 5.06
N HIS A 111 -5.29 10.81 4.90
CA HIS A 111 -6.20 11.95 4.79
C HIS A 111 -6.12 12.86 6.02
N SER A 112 -6.05 12.31 7.23
CA SER A 112 -5.94 13.09 8.46
C SER A 112 -4.64 13.89 8.56
N LEU A 113 -3.60 13.45 7.84
CA LEU A 113 -2.30 14.14 7.74
C LEU A 113 -2.21 15.04 6.51
N ASN A 114 -3.33 15.32 5.85
CA ASN A 114 -3.41 16.12 4.61
C ASN A 114 -2.63 15.51 3.43
N LEU A 115 -2.52 14.19 3.40
CA LEU A 115 -1.91 13.44 2.30
C LEU A 115 -3.00 12.74 1.48
N GLY A 116 -2.87 12.81 0.16
CA GLY A 116 -3.73 12.07 -0.76
C GLY A 116 -3.33 10.59 -0.80
N SER A 117 -4.30 9.74 -1.11
CA SER A 117 -4.08 8.31 -1.30
C SER A 117 -5.03 7.71 -2.32
N ILE A 118 -4.67 6.57 -2.85
CA ILE A 118 -5.53 5.76 -3.70
C ILE A 118 -5.10 4.28 -3.59
N TRP A 119 -6.08 3.38 -3.62
CA TRP A 119 -5.83 1.95 -3.71
C TRP A 119 -5.54 1.57 -5.15
N ILE A 120 -4.39 0.95 -5.38
CA ILE A 120 -3.98 0.41 -6.69
C ILE A 120 -3.91 -1.11 -6.59
N HIS A 121 -4.52 -1.79 -7.54
CA HIS A 121 -4.49 -3.25 -7.65
C HIS A 121 -3.16 -3.75 -8.23
N ARG A 122 -3.05 -5.06 -8.38
CA ARG A 122 -1.99 -5.81 -9.07
C ARG A 122 -0.75 -6.12 -8.23
N ALA A 123 -0.71 -5.74 -6.95
CA ALA A 123 0.36 -6.18 -6.06
C ALA A 123 0.43 -7.72 -5.97
N LYS A 124 -0.72 -8.39 -5.98
CA LYS A 124 -0.79 -9.85 -6.00
C LYS A 124 0.00 -10.42 -7.18
N GLU A 125 -0.29 -9.96 -8.38
CA GLU A 125 0.36 -10.42 -9.61
C GLU A 125 1.84 -10.06 -9.64
N GLU A 126 2.21 -8.87 -9.13
CA GLU A 126 3.61 -8.46 -8.99
C GLU A 126 4.39 -9.44 -8.10
N PHE A 127 3.84 -9.78 -6.93
CA PHE A 127 4.51 -10.64 -5.96
C PHE A 127 4.46 -12.13 -6.31
N GLU A 128 3.75 -12.53 -7.35
CA GLU A 128 3.86 -13.85 -7.96
C GLU A 128 5.11 -13.96 -8.85
N LEU A 129 5.75 -12.86 -9.23
CA LEU A 129 6.96 -12.86 -10.04
C LEU A 129 8.18 -13.26 -9.20
N PRO A 130 9.12 -14.06 -9.76
CA PRO A 130 10.30 -14.52 -9.02
C PRO A 130 11.15 -13.41 -8.42
N GLU A 131 11.31 -12.30 -9.12
CA GLU A 131 12.09 -11.15 -8.64
C GLU A 131 11.52 -10.49 -7.38
N TYR A 132 10.19 -10.49 -7.23
CA TYR A 132 9.53 -9.97 -6.02
C TYR A 132 9.60 -10.98 -4.88
N GLN A 133 9.59 -12.27 -5.15
CA GLN A 133 9.85 -13.29 -4.13
C GLN A 133 11.26 -13.16 -3.58
N GLU A 134 12.26 -12.84 -4.41
CA GLU A 134 13.62 -12.53 -3.95
C GLU A 134 13.66 -11.26 -3.09
N LEU A 135 12.89 -10.23 -3.45
CA LEU A 135 12.78 -9.01 -2.65
C LEU A 135 12.27 -9.33 -1.24
N LEU A 136 11.26 -10.18 -1.11
CA LEU A 136 10.74 -10.61 0.20
C LEU A 136 11.83 -11.31 1.02
N LYS A 137 12.62 -12.16 0.42
CA LYS A 137 13.76 -12.83 1.08
C LYS A 137 14.81 -11.84 1.56
N GLU A 138 15.18 -10.87 0.71
CA GLU A 138 16.14 -9.82 1.05
C GLU A 138 15.66 -8.97 2.24
N LEU A 139 14.35 -8.78 2.37
CA LEU A 139 13.74 -8.06 3.50
C LEU A 139 13.56 -8.94 4.74
N GLY A 140 13.94 -10.22 4.68
CA GLY A 140 13.80 -11.15 5.79
C GLY A 140 12.37 -11.63 6.04
N ILE A 141 11.50 -11.50 5.03
CA ILE A 141 10.11 -11.91 5.11
C ILE A 141 9.99 -13.38 4.71
N THR A 142 9.44 -14.21 5.58
CA THR A 142 9.24 -15.64 5.35
C THR A 142 7.73 -15.95 5.24
N GLY A 143 7.40 -17.12 4.68
CA GLY A 143 6.02 -17.53 4.48
C GLY A 143 5.48 -17.20 3.09
N GLU A 144 4.19 -17.40 2.91
CA GLU A 144 3.49 -17.11 1.66
C GLU A 144 2.62 -15.85 1.77
N TRP A 145 2.94 -14.86 0.98
CA TRP A 145 2.30 -13.55 0.99
C TRP A 145 1.70 -13.17 -0.35
#